data_19d822c7d80bacdddad8e6dc88d6eaa2
#
_entry.id   19d822c7d80bacdddad8e6dc88d6eaa2
#
_cell.length_a   1.000
_cell.length_b   1.000
_cell.length_c   1.000
_cell.angle_alpha   90.00
_cell.angle_beta   90.00
_cell.angle_gamma   90.00
#
_symmetry.space_group_name_H-M   'P 1'
#
loop_
_entity.id
_entity.type
_entity.pdbx_description
1 polymer ?
#
loop_
_entity_poly.entity_id
_entity_poly.type
_entity_poly.pdbx_seq_one_letter_code
_entity_poly.pdbx_strand_id
1 'polypeptide(L)'
;MRALSLVACLFLSTSFCVAQTRLEEGGHELQVWAAGGHSVSGGTSSTGVFNVGLRYGWILTAPHGPGFLKGRFEYAVDAVPAFVVFQPANTAYGFGLNPLDLKWNFATRETVVPYVELGGGTLFTNHTVPAGTSSVNFTSSAAFGVHFLREKAWSVEVRYMHISSAGLSSPNPGLNTVQVRLGFGKFWGSK
;
A
#
# COMPACT_ATOMS: atom_id res chain seq x y z
N MET A 1 -33.36 -4.03 44.60
CA MET A 1 -33.96 -4.12 43.26
C MET A 1 -32.82 -3.88 42.27
N ARG A 2 -32.35 -4.92 41.56
CA ARG A 2 -31.22 -4.87 40.63
C ARG A 2 -31.73 -4.55 39.24
N ALA A 3 -31.28 -3.43 38.66
CA ALA A 3 -31.56 -3.08 37.26
C ALA A 3 -30.56 -3.85 36.38
N LEU A 4 -31.08 -4.76 35.57
CA LEU A 4 -30.34 -5.51 34.56
C LEU A 4 -30.24 -4.65 33.30
N SER A 5 -29.07 -4.13 33.01
CA SER A 5 -28.80 -3.43 31.74
C SER A 5 -28.63 -4.45 30.61
N LEU A 6 -29.63 -4.56 29.74
CA LEU A 6 -29.54 -5.32 28.48
C LEU A 6 -28.67 -4.52 27.48
N VAL A 7 -27.44 -4.95 27.26
CA VAL A 7 -26.63 -4.51 26.11
C VAL A 7 -27.07 -5.33 24.90
N ALA A 8 -27.92 -4.72 24.09
CA ALA A 8 -28.31 -5.29 22.80
C ALA A 8 -27.13 -5.16 21.82
N CYS A 9 -26.39 -6.26 21.62
CA CYS A 9 -25.47 -6.39 20.49
C CYS A 9 -26.26 -6.46 19.20
N LEU A 10 -26.37 -5.33 18.51
CA LEU A 10 -26.89 -5.27 17.16
C LEU A 10 -25.87 -5.91 16.21
N PHE A 11 -25.97 -7.22 15.98
CA PHE A 11 -25.35 -7.86 14.84
C PHE A 11 -26.07 -7.38 13.57
N LEU A 12 -25.54 -6.36 12.93
CA LEU A 12 -25.89 -6.08 11.55
C LEU A 12 -25.38 -7.24 10.70
N SER A 13 -26.21 -8.24 10.49
CA SER A 13 -26.04 -9.25 9.44
C SER A 13 -26.29 -8.58 8.09
N THR A 14 -25.29 -7.84 7.59
CA THR A 14 -25.25 -7.45 6.18
C THR A 14 -25.03 -8.72 5.40
N SER A 15 -26.10 -9.20 4.76
CA SER A 15 -26.00 -10.22 3.71
C SER A 15 -25.14 -9.63 2.59
N PHE A 16 -23.82 -9.85 2.65
CA PHE A 16 -22.94 -9.56 1.55
C PHE A 16 -23.31 -10.51 0.42
N CYS A 17 -23.99 -9.99 -0.58
CA CYS A 17 -24.07 -10.64 -1.87
C CYS A 17 -22.62 -10.99 -2.25
N VAL A 18 -22.31 -12.29 -2.40
CA VAL A 18 -20.97 -12.79 -2.75
C VAL A 18 -20.78 -12.49 -4.24
N ALA A 19 -20.59 -11.21 -4.56
CA ALA A 19 -20.11 -10.84 -5.87
C ALA A 19 -18.66 -11.30 -5.96
N GLN A 20 -18.37 -12.11 -6.95
CA GLN A 20 -17.00 -12.56 -7.24
C GLN A 20 -16.09 -11.33 -7.36
N THR A 21 -14.96 -11.36 -6.66
CA THR A 21 -13.98 -10.27 -6.69
C THR A 21 -13.36 -10.18 -8.09
N ARG A 22 -13.75 -9.18 -8.88
CA ARG A 22 -13.27 -8.96 -10.25
C ARG A 22 -12.74 -7.55 -10.41
N LEU A 23 -11.66 -7.42 -11.19
CA LEU A 23 -11.19 -6.12 -11.65
C LEU A 23 -11.98 -5.75 -12.91
N GLU A 24 -12.92 -4.84 -12.78
CA GLU A 24 -13.73 -4.33 -13.89
C GLU A 24 -13.63 -2.81 -13.98
N GLU A 25 -13.78 -2.24 -15.17
CA GLU A 25 -13.80 -0.79 -15.38
C GLU A 25 -14.90 -0.14 -14.52
N GLY A 26 -14.56 0.94 -13.83
CA GLY A 26 -15.43 1.62 -12.88
C GLY A 26 -15.51 0.93 -11.51
N GLY A 27 -14.80 -0.20 -11.33
CA GLY A 27 -14.70 -0.90 -10.06
C GLY A 27 -13.75 -0.24 -9.07
N HIS A 28 -13.80 -0.71 -7.83
CA HIS A 28 -13.03 -0.17 -6.70
C HIS A 28 -12.23 -1.28 -6.01
N GLU A 29 -11.09 -0.90 -5.42
CA GLU A 29 -10.31 -1.72 -4.50
C GLU A 29 -10.40 -1.16 -3.08
N LEU A 30 -10.61 -2.01 -2.08
CA LEU A 30 -10.33 -1.71 -0.68
C LEU A 30 -9.43 -2.80 -0.14
N GLN A 31 -8.27 -2.40 0.39
CA GLN A 31 -7.29 -3.34 0.89
C GLN A 31 -6.68 -2.84 2.21
N VAL A 32 -6.52 -3.75 3.16
CA VAL A 32 -5.61 -3.61 4.31
C VAL A 32 -4.30 -4.29 3.93
N TRP A 33 -3.16 -3.67 4.26
CA TRP A 33 -1.88 -4.26 3.93
C TRP A 33 -0.84 -4.03 5.03
N ALA A 34 0.17 -4.89 5.06
CA ALA A 34 1.38 -4.73 5.86
C ALA A 34 2.60 -4.98 4.98
N ALA A 35 3.66 -4.22 5.23
CA ALA A 35 4.92 -4.39 4.53
C ALA A 35 6.10 -4.32 5.51
N GLY A 36 7.13 -5.08 5.20
CA GLY A 36 8.39 -5.05 5.93
C GLY A 36 9.57 -5.22 4.98
N GLY A 37 10.69 -4.63 5.35
CA GLY A 37 11.87 -4.68 4.51
C GLY A 37 13.10 -4.09 5.15
N HIS A 38 14.15 -3.99 4.35
CA HIS A 38 15.44 -3.51 4.80
C HIS A 38 16.10 -2.59 3.77
N SER A 39 17.00 -1.76 4.25
CA SER A 39 17.78 -0.86 3.41
C SER A 39 18.64 -1.61 2.40
N VAL A 40 18.77 -1.01 1.22
CA VAL A 40 19.64 -1.44 0.13
C VAL A 40 20.60 -0.31 -0.25
N SER A 41 21.57 -0.60 -1.12
CA SER A 41 22.58 0.34 -1.57
C SER A 41 22.02 1.63 -2.16
N GLY A 42 22.77 2.73 -2.09
CA GLY A 42 22.44 4.03 -2.66
C GLY A 42 21.86 5.03 -1.67
N GLY A 43 21.94 4.76 -0.36
CA GLY A 43 21.51 5.64 0.73
C GLY A 43 22.03 5.15 2.07
N THR A 44 21.33 5.53 3.15
CA THR A 44 21.65 5.06 4.51
C THR A 44 21.44 3.54 4.62
N SER A 45 22.37 2.86 5.24
CA SER A 45 22.38 1.40 5.41
C SER A 45 21.91 0.97 6.81
N SER A 46 21.80 -0.35 7.04
CA SER A 46 21.49 -0.98 8.34
C SER A 46 20.16 -0.50 8.95
N THR A 47 19.18 -0.23 8.11
CA THR A 47 17.87 0.31 8.50
C THR A 47 16.77 -0.62 8.06
N GLY A 48 15.98 -1.10 9.02
CA GLY A 48 14.76 -1.87 8.76
C GLY A 48 13.54 -0.96 8.69
N VAL A 49 12.49 -1.40 7.98
CA VAL A 49 11.20 -0.72 7.95
C VAL A 49 10.05 -1.71 8.13
N PHE A 50 9.00 -1.24 8.80
CA PHE A 50 7.72 -1.93 8.89
C PHE A 50 6.60 -0.91 8.79
N ASN A 51 5.60 -1.20 7.97
CA ASN A 51 4.47 -0.28 7.81
C ASN A 51 3.18 -1.04 7.52
N VAL A 52 2.07 -0.43 7.90
CA VAL A 52 0.71 -0.93 7.63
C VAL A 52 -0.13 0.19 7.04
N GLY A 53 -1.07 -0.18 6.20
CA GLY A 53 -1.91 0.80 5.53
C GLY A 53 -3.25 0.28 5.07
N LEU A 54 -4.04 1.25 4.64
CA LEU A 54 -5.34 1.10 4.01
C LEU A 54 -5.25 1.68 2.61
N ARG A 55 -5.64 0.90 1.60
CA ARG A 55 -5.73 1.32 0.21
C ARG A 55 -7.17 1.49 -0.20
N TYR A 56 -7.41 2.56 -0.97
CA TYR A 56 -8.60 2.71 -1.78
C TYR A 56 -8.21 2.98 -3.22
N GLY A 57 -8.67 2.13 -4.14
CA GLY A 57 -8.34 2.20 -5.55
C GLY A 57 -9.56 2.30 -6.45
N TRP A 58 -9.35 2.82 -7.66
CA TRP A 58 -10.32 2.95 -8.75
C TRP A 58 -9.76 2.32 -10.01
N ILE A 59 -10.47 1.34 -10.58
CA ILE A 59 -10.15 0.73 -11.86
C ILE A 59 -10.68 1.66 -12.97
N LEU A 60 -9.78 2.38 -13.62
CA LEU A 60 -10.15 3.49 -14.52
C LEU A 60 -10.43 3.04 -15.96
N THR A 61 -9.93 1.86 -16.36
CA THR A 61 -10.02 1.43 -17.75
C THR A 61 -10.45 -0.01 -17.90
N ALA A 62 -11.14 -0.30 -19.01
CA ALA A 62 -11.28 -1.64 -19.55
C ALA A 62 -9.90 -2.22 -19.95
N PRO A 63 -9.77 -3.54 -20.12
CA PRO A 63 -8.51 -4.13 -20.56
C PRO A 63 -8.11 -3.63 -21.93
N HIS A 64 -6.95 -2.99 -22.05
CA HIS A 64 -6.39 -2.49 -23.31
C HIS A 64 -4.88 -2.76 -23.41
N GLY A 65 -4.30 -2.49 -24.54
CA GLY A 65 -2.89 -2.78 -24.83
C GLY A 65 -2.68 -4.05 -25.65
N PRO A 66 -1.49 -4.22 -26.27
CA PRO A 66 -1.18 -5.32 -27.16
C PRO A 66 -0.73 -6.58 -26.38
N GLY A 67 -1.17 -7.76 -26.81
CA GLY A 67 -0.66 -9.07 -26.39
C GLY A 67 -0.56 -9.23 -24.87
N PHE A 68 0.62 -9.59 -24.38
CA PHE A 68 0.89 -9.82 -22.96
C PHE A 68 0.89 -8.54 -22.10
N LEU A 69 0.99 -7.37 -22.73
CA LEU A 69 0.89 -6.07 -22.04
C LEU A 69 -0.56 -5.63 -21.83
N LYS A 70 -1.53 -6.40 -22.32
CA LYS A 70 -2.95 -6.09 -22.11
C LYS A 70 -3.25 -6.03 -20.61
N GLY A 71 -3.85 -4.93 -20.15
CA GLY A 71 -4.12 -4.70 -18.73
C GLY A 71 -5.13 -3.59 -18.52
N ARG A 72 -5.35 -3.28 -17.23
CA ARG A 72 -6.22 -2.22 -16.74
C ARG A 72 -5.42 -1.23 -15.91
N PHE A 73 -5.68 0.04 -16.14
CA PHE A 73 -5.10 1.08 -15.33
C PHE A 73 -5.95 1.31 -14.07
N GLU A 74 -5.27 1.38 -12.94
CA GLU A 74 -5.83 1.67 -11.65
C GLU A 74 -5.10 2.85 -11.02
N TYR A 75 -5.84 3.75 -10.42
CA TYR A 75 -5.34 4.79 -9.53
C TYR A 75 -5.74 4.45 -8.11
N ALA A 76 -4.81 4.59 -7.15
CA ALA A 76 -5.09 4.33 -5.75
C ALA A 76 -4.48 5.38 -4.83
N VAL A 77 -5.01 5.41 -3.60
CA VAL A 77 -4.51 6.20 -2.48
C VAL A 77 -4.28 5.26 -1.31
N ASP A 78 -3.10 5.35 -0.69
CA ASP A 78 -2.77 4.62 0.53
C ASP A 78 -2.70 5.58 1.73
N ALA A 79 -3.53 5.33 2.76
CA ALA A 79 -3.32 5.87 4.09
C ALA A 79 -2.41 4.91 4.87
N VAL A 80 -1.33 5.43 5.44
CA VAL A 80 -0.32 4.65 6.19
C VAL A 80 -0.32 5.11 7.64
N PRO A 81 -1.24 4.62 8.50
CA PRO A 81 -1.37 5.07 9.89
C PRO A 81 -0.19 4.70 10.78
N ALA A 82 0.59 3.68 10.40
CA ALA A 82 1.78 3.31 11.14
C ALA A 82 2.95 3.00 10.19
N PHE A 83 4.04 3.71 10.40
CA PHE A 83 5.31 3.50 9.73
C PHE A 83 6.42 3.50 10.78
N VAL A 84 7.17 2.41 10.85
CA VAL A 84 8.27 2.24 11.81
C VAL A 84 9.57 2.09 11.05
N VAL A 85 10.58 2.87 11.44
CA VAL A 85 11.93 2.84 10.85
C VAL A 85 12.92 2.49 11.94
N PHE A 86 13.53 1.32 11.86
CA PHE A 86 14.52 0.79 12.79
C PHE A 86 15.91 1.24 12.34
N GLN A 87 16.38 2.37 12.84
CA GLN A 87 17.69 2.94 12.52
C GLN A 87 18.72 2.53 13.58
N PRO A 88 20.03 2.49 13.25
CA PRO A 88 21.06 2.22 14.26
C PRO A 88 21.06 3.21 15.44
N ALA A 89 20.71 4.46 15.19
CA ALA A 89 20.67 5.52 16.19
C ALA A 89 19.41 5.50 17.07
N ASN A 90 18.25 5.17 16.48
CA ASN A 90 16.95 5.17 17.15
C ASN A 90 15.89 4.44 16.31
N THR A 91 14.72 4.24 16.89
CA THR A 91 13.53 3.80 16.16
C THR A 91 12.62 5.01 15.94
N ALA A 92 12.33 5.34 14.69
CA ALA A 92 11.38 6.37 14.32
C ALA A 92 9.98 5.77 14.08
N TYR A 93 8.96 6.41 14.64
CA TYR A 93 7.56 6.07 14.44
C TYR A 93 6.88 7.19 13.68
N GLY A 94 6.01 6.84 12.75
CA GLY A 94 5.37 7.83 11.92
C GLY A 94 4.09 7.35 11.26
N PHE A 95 3.56 8.22 10.42
CA PHE A 95 2.43 7.96 9.55
C PHE A 95 2.68 8.63 8.19
N GLY A 96 1.97 8.17 7.17
CA GLY A 96 2.12 8.68 5.81
C GLY A 96 0.81 8.70 5.04
N LEU A 97 0.86 9.35 3.91
CA LEU A 97 -0.19 9.35 2.90
C LEU A 97 0.49 9.24 1.54
N ASN A 98 0.09 8.24 0.75
CA ASN A 98 0.48 8.12 -0.65
C ASN A 98 -0.76 8.50 -1.50
N PRO A 99 -0.86 9.75 -1.93
CA PRO A 99 -1.99 10.19 -2.76
C PRO A 99 -1.85 9.78 -4.22
N LEU A 100 -0.73 9.22 -4.61
CA LEU A 100 -0.41 8.87 -5.98
C LEU A 100 0.15 7.45 -6.05
N ASP A 101 -0.71 6.48 -6.27
CA ASP A 101 -0.34 5.11 -6.61
C ASP A 101 -0.97 4.76 -7.97
N LEU A 102 -0.14 4.52 -8.97
CA LEU A 102 -0.49 4.22 -10.35
C LEU A 102 -0.18 2.76 -10.62
N LYS A 103 -1.19 1.95 -10.87
CA LYS A 103 -1.08 0.51 -11.03
C LYS A 103 -1.54 0.05 -12.40
N TRP A 104 -0.79 -0.85 -13.01
CA TRP A 104 -1.16 -1.57 -14.21
C TRP A 104 -1.41 -3.04 -13.89
N ASN A 105 -2.67 -3.45 -13.91
CA ASN A 105 -3.12 -4.81 -13.65
C ASN A 105 -3.17 -5.58 -14.98
N PHE A 106 -2.29 -6.55 -15.18
CA PHE A 106 -2.22 -7.34 -16.40
C PHE A 106 -3.43 -8.27 -16.55
N ALA A 107 -4.06 -8.27 -17.71
CA ALA A 107 -5.23 -9.10 -17.99
C ALA A 107 -4.82 -10.52 -18.41
N THR A 108 -4.17 -11.26 -17.51
CA THR A 108 -3.65 -12.61 -17.79
C THR A 108 -4.67 -13.71 -17.51
N ARG A 109 -5.22 -13.72 -16.30
CA ARG A 109 -6.22 -14.68 -15.82
C ARG A 109 -7.19 -13.97 -14.89
N GLU A 110 -8.38 -14.54 -14.70
CA GLU A 110 -9.40 -13.95 -13.82
C GLU A 110 -9.03 -14.06 -12.33
N THR A 111 -8.29 -15.10 -11.94
CA THR A 111 -8.00 -15.41 -10.53
C THR A 111 -6.58 -15.06 -10.07
N VAL A 112 -5.66 -14.86 -11.02
CA VAL A 112 -4.26 -14.51 -10.73
C VAL A 112 -3.89 -13.34 -11.65
N VAL A 113 -3.74 -12.15 -11.07
CA VAL A 113 -3.53 -10.90 -11.79
C VAL A 113 -2.20 -10.30 -11.37
N PRO A 114 -1.13 -10.46 -12.16
CA PRO A 114 0.11 -9.72 -11.96
C PRO A 114 -0.13 -8.22 -12.16
N TYR A 115 0.67 -7.40 -11.46
CA TYR A 115 0.64 -5.96 -11.64
C TYR A 115 2.01 -5.33 -11.45
N VAL A 116 2.18 -4.13 -11.99
CA VAL A 116 3.26 -3.21 -11.65
C VAL A 116 2.65 -1.94 -11.09
N GLU A 117 3.37 -1.29 -10.18
CA GLU A 117 2.90 -0.08 -9.51
C GLU A 117 4.03 0.94 -9.36
N LEU A 118 3.69 2.21 -9.55
CA LEU A 118 4.52 3.35 -9.19
C LEU A 118 3.77 4.15 -8.13
N GLY A 119 4.45 4.50 -7.04
CA GLY A 119 3.84 5.22 -5.93
C GLY A 119 4.62 6.44 -5.50
N GLY A 120 3.90 7.41 -4.93
CA GLY A 120 4.49 8.63 -4.36
C GLY A 120 3.67 9.17 -3.21
N GLY A 121 4.36 9.65 -2.16
CA GLY A 121 3.68 10.15 -0.98
C GLY A 121 4.56 10.89 -0.01
N THR A 122 4.04 11.06 1.19
CA THR A 122 4.67 11.77 2.30
C THR A 122 4.77 10.86 3.52
N LEU A 123 5.81 11.08 4.32
CA LEU A 123 6.07 10.39 5.57
C LEU A 123 6.42 11.41 6.66
N PHE A 124 5.70 11.37 7.76
CA PHE A 124 5.93 12.20 8.95
C PHE A 124 6.35 11.29 10.11
N THR A 125 7.46 11.60 10.77
CA THR A 125 8.04 10.77 11.83
C THR A 125 8.40 11.59 13.06
N ASN A 126 8.42 10.94 14.24
CA ASN A 126 8.80 11.59 15.51
C ASN A 126 10.31 11.82 15.63
N HIS A 127 11.13 11.07 14.89
CA HIS A 127 12.57 11.27 14.75
C HIS A 127 12.92 11.45 13.28
N THR A 128 14.07 12.07 13.01
CA THR A 128 14.54 12.27 11.63
C THR A 128 14.84 10.95 10.92
N VAL A 129 14.48 10.86 9.63
CA VAL A 129 14.69 9.68 8.76
C VAL A 129 15.28 10.15 7.42
N PRO A 130 16.50 9.70 7.05
CA PRO A 130 17.50 9.05 7.91
C PRO A 130 17.88 9.88 9.14
N ALA A 131 18.50 9.25 10.15
CA ALA A 131 18.93 9.95 11.35
C ALA A 131 19.82 11.18 11.02
N GLY A 132 19.51 12.33 11.64
CA GLY A 132 20.23 13.59 11.41
C GLY A 132 19.77 14.37 10.16
N THR A 133 18.64 14.00 9.53
CA THR A 133 18.10 14.73 8.36
C THR A 133 16.77 15.45 8.67
N SER A 134 15.65 14.89 8.27
CA SER A 134 14.31 15.49 8.42
C SER A 134 13.31 14.50 9.02
N SER A 135 12.34 15.00 9.77
CA SER A 135 11.15 14.26 10.22
C SER A 135 9.98 14.34 9.22
N VAL A 136 10.13 15.17 8.18
CA VAL A 136 9.19 15.26 7.06
C VAL A 136 9.91 14.78 5.81
N ASN A 137 9.41 13.72 5.22
CA ASN A 137 10.01 13.08 4.07
C ASN A 137 8.97 12.83 2.98
N PHE A 138 9.47 12.67 1.77
CA PHE A 138 8.71 12.17 0.61
C PHE A 138 9.11 10.73 0.34
N THR A 139 8.14 9.96 -0.15
CA THR A 139 8.35 8.57 -0.59
C THR A 139 8.14 8.48 -2.08
N SER A 140 8.96 7.70 -2.76
CA SER A 140 8.69 7.24 -4.12
C SER A 140 8.95 5.76 -4.20
N SER A 141 8.13 5.03 -4.93
CA SER A 141 8.22 3.57 -4.99
C SER A 141 7.94 3.02 -6.38
N ALA A 142 8.54 1.86 -6.65
CA ALA A 142 8.21 1.01 -7.78
C ALA A 142 8.02 -0.42 -7.27
N ALA A 143 6.99 -1.09 -7.75
CA ALA A 143 6.63 -2.42 -7.27
C ALA A 143 6.21 -3.35 -8.39
N PHE A 144 6.37 -4.65 -8.12
CA PHE A 144 5.77 -5.74 -8.86
C PHE A 144 5.05 -6.66 -7.88
N GLY A 145 3.81 -7.02 -8.21
CA GLY A 145 3.00 -7.88 -7.35
C GLY A 145 2.03 -8.75 -8.11
N VAL A 146 1.30 -9.54 -7.35
CA VAL A 146 0.27 -10.45 -7.86
C VAL A 146 -0.95 -10.38 -6.95
N HIS A 147 -2.13 -10.18 -7.52
CA HIS A 147 -3.40 -10.40 -6.87
C HIS A 147 -3.86 -11.84 -7.07
N PHE A 148 -4.35 -12.46 -6.01
CA PHE A 148 -5.06 -13.74 -5.98
C PHE A 148 -6.53 -13.45 -5.69
N LEU A 149 -7.35 -13.53 -6.73
CA LEU A 149 -8.77 -13.15 -6.70
C LEU A 149 -9.64 -14.39 -6.54
N ARG A 150 -10.37 -14.45 -5.44
CA ARG A 150 -11.41 -15.45 -5.17
C ARG A 150 -12.61 -14.72 -4.56
N GLU A 151 -13.18 -15.20 -3.47
CA GLU A 151 -14.17 -14.46 -2.68
C GLU A 151 -13.59 -13.20 -2.05
N LYS A 152 -12.30 -13.25 -1.72
CA LYS A 152 -11.47 -12.14 -1.24
C LYS A 152 -10.27 -11.98 -2.16
N ALA A 153 -9.66 -10.81 -2.12
CA ALA A 153 -8.42 -10.53 -2.81
C ALA A 153 -7.26 -10.59 -1.81
N TRP A 154 -6.26 -11.40 -2.15
CA TRP A 154 -4.95 -11.35 -1.51
C TRP A 154 -3.95 -10.78 -2.49
N SER A 155 -2.95 -10.09 -2.00
CA SER A 155 -1.82 -9.64 -2.81
C SER A 155 -0.50 -9.93 -2.13
N VAL A 156 0.50 -10.22 -2.96
CA VAL A 156 1.91 -10.29 -2.56
C VAL A 156 2.67 -9.37 -3.51
N GLU A 157 3.52 -8.53 -2.96
CA GLU A 157 4.25 -7.52 -3.71
C GLU A 157 5.68 -7.40 -3.20
N VAL A 158 6.62 -7.19 -4.12
CA VAL A 158 7.97 -6.72 -3.83
C VAL A 158 8.06 -5.28 -4.29
N ARG A 159 8.49 -4.41 -3.38
CA ARG A 159 8.52 -2.95 -3.56
C ARG A 159 9.92 -2.42 -3.27
N TYR A 160 10.46 -1.63 -4.18
CA TYR A 160 11.54 -0.69 -3.89
C TYR A 160 10.90 0.64 -3.45
N MET A 161 11.40 1.20 -2.35
CA MET A 161 10.95 2.50 -1.86
C MET A 161 12.14 3.38 -1.50
N HIS A 162 12.14 4.59 -2.03
CA HIS A 162 13.05 5.67 -1.69
C HIS A 162 12.36 6.65 -0.74
N ILE A 163 13.03 7.02 0.35
CA ILE A 163 12.56 7.98 1.36
C ILE A 163 13.63 9.07 1.46
N SER A 164 13.25 10.33 1.27
CA SER A 164 14.15 11.47 1.39
C SER A 164 13.39 12.76 1.67
N SER A 165 14.10 13.75 2.19
CA SER A 165 13.51 15.07 2.45
C SER A 165 13.37 15.96 1.21
N ALA A 166 13.69 15.46 0.02
CA ALA A 166 13.70 16.24 -1.23
C ALA A 166 14.49 17.55 -1.14
N GLY A 167 15.55 17.57 -0.33
CA GLY A 167 16.39 18.75 -0.14
C GLY A 167 15.91 19.75 0.94
N LEU A 168 14.87 19.42 1.72
CA LEU A 168 14.44 20.22 2.87
C LEU A 168 15.48 20.22 4.01
N SER A 169 16.41 19.29 4.01
CA SER A 169 17.54 19.23 4.93
C SER A 169 18.85 18.90 4.18
N SER A 170 19.98 19.30 4.77
CA SER A 170 21.32 18.98 4.29
C SER A 170 22.15 18.47 5.48
N PRO A 171 22.83 17.29 5.35
CA PRO A 171 22.82 16.38 4.22
C PRO A 171 21.47 15.66 4.00
N ASN A 172 21.24 15.15 2.77
CA ASN A 172 20.07 14.36 2.42
C ASN A 172 20.50 13.06 1.71
N PRO A 173 21.08 12.08 2.43
CA PRO A 173 21.58 10.83 1.83
C PRO A 173 20.43 9.93 1.33
N GLY A 174 19.20 10.13 1.79
CA GLY A 174 18.05 9.27 1.53
C GLY A 174 18.16 7.89 2.19
N LEU A 175 17.06 7.16 2.14
CA LEU A 175 16.93 5.77 2.57
C LEU A 175 16.27 4.98 1.45
N ASN A 176 16.98 4.00 0.91
CA ASN A 176 16.45 3.08 -0.09
C ASN A 176 16.14 1.74 0.57
N THR A 177 14.95 1.21 0.36
CA THR A 177 14.54 -0.08 0.94
C THR A 177 13.94 -0.99 -0.12
N VAL A 178 14.11 -2.30 0.08
CA VAL A 178 13.31 -3.33 -0.58
C VAL A 178 12.39 -3.93 0.47
N GLN A 179 11.12 -4.01 0.16
CA GLN A 179 10.06 -4.45 1.08
C GLN A 179 9.24 -5.55 0.43
N VAL A 180 8.72 -6.47 1.25
CA VAL A 180 7.64 -7.39 0.87
C VAL A 180 6.36 -6.86 1.49
N ARG A 181 5.32 -6.70 0.68
CA ARG A 181 3.98 -6.27 1.10
C ARG A 181 2.99 -7.40 0.92
N LEU A 182 2.18 -7.64 1.93
CA LEU A 182 1.04 -8.55 1.90
C LEU A 182 -0.23 -7.73 2.06
N GLY A 183 -1.18 -7.94 1.16
CA GLY A 183 -2.47 -7.25 1.18
C GLY A 183 -3.63 -8.22 1.26
N PHE A 184 -4.70 -7.78 1.90
CA PHE A 184 -5.97 -8.48 1.99
C PHE A 184 -7.12 -7.50 1.80
N GLY A 185 -8.05 -7.81 0.90
CA GLY A 185 -9.11 -6.88 0.57
C GLY A 185 -10.19 -7.44 -0.34
N LYS A 186 -10.81 -6.53 -1.08
CA LYS A 186 -11.90 -6.82 -1.99
C LYS A 186 -11.88 -5.83 -3.15
N PHE A 187 -12.23 -6.33 -4.34
CA PHE A 187 -12.65 -5.51 -5.48
C PHE A 187 -14.16 -5.62 -5.64
N TRP A 188 -14.83 -4.54 -6.02
CA TRP A 188 -16.27 -4.51 -6.25
C TRP A 188 -16.67 -3.38 -7.20
N GLY A 189 -17.90 -3.43 -7.69
CA GLY A 189 -18.45 -2.46 -8.63
C GLY A 189 -18.00 -2.73 -10.06
N SER A 190 -18.80 -2.24 -10.98
CA SER A 190 -18.56 -2.18 -12.43
C SER A 190 -19.37 -1.01 -12.98
N LYS A 191 -19.06 -0.58 -14.18
CA LYS A 191 -19.94 0.32 -14.96
C LYS A 191 -21.19 -0.40 -15.42
#